data_62905bb731e6546d644543210b2b7e7b
#
_entry.id   62905bb731e6546d644543210b2b7e7b
#
_cell.length_a   1.000
_cell.length_b   1.000
_cell.length_c   1.000
_cell.angle_alpha   90.00
_cell.angle_beta   90.00
_cell.angle_gamma   90.00
#
_symmetry.space_group_name_H-M   'P 1'
#
loop_
_entity.id
_entity.type
_entity.pdbx_description
1 polymer ?
#
loop_
_entity_poly.entity_id
_entity_poly.type
_entity_poly.pdbx_seq_one_letter_code
_entity_poly.pdbx_strand_id
1 'polypeptide(L)'
;LVWSDQAPSELRLAATDLLMSDDSWSGLRDSRSLIQARVPTEKDYEVIRRMGRQAVARGWQDLTPAFVRSYAIEDANIPDAQRVERVVLESLNPEQSMELIATRVFLDPQQGTLGSIDLDARTREAAWDLLARIDPSGEARRAVLRRQDLPTDERGAEVLVVIRRGLNELGVVPRNGEELRWLMALADGDARWWSQTTEAVKSLTDEQAAGLKLRHLEALRWASIYRQPWMRDTPEQLEGRLRARIGGRETTPRRADRRELRDVPSTLDEASDVLTWGDLLGMLAVDVALHDPEVMRRIFEQIEMDREDETTEYGGLLFVDDSGRFVAQMYPPRPQHRRGDDTFVASSDMVEQSVRALAMYHFHAMRERNSRFA
;
A
#
# COMPACT_ATOMS: atom_id res chain seq x y z
N LEU A 1 18.11 13.35 -25.00
CA LEU A 1 16.77 13.94 -25.17
C LEU A 1 15.67 13.02 -24.63
N VAL A 2 15.63 11.74 -25.01
CA VAL A 2 14.63 10.77 -24.50
C VAL A 2 14.61 10.71 -22.98
N TRP A 3 15.76 10.88 -22.33
CA TRP A 3 15.90 10.83 -20.86
C TRP A 3 15.54 12.13 -20.14
N SER A 4 15.31 13.22 -20.87
CA SER A 4 15.07 14.53 -20.28
C SER A 4 13.58 14.79 -20.08
N ASP A 5 13.09 14.76 -18.86
CA ASP A 5 11.71 15.15 -18.53
C ASP A 5 11.45 16.65 -18.78
N GLN A 6 12.50 17.44 -18.98
CA GLN A 6 12.42 18.87 -19.32
C GLN A 6 12.27 19.12 -20.83
N ALA A 7 12.51 18.12 -21.69
CA ALA A 7 12.37 18.27 -23.11
C ALA A 7 10.89 18.20 -23.53
N PRO A 8 10.44 19.03 -24.49
CA PRO A 8 9.09 18.93 -25.05
C PRO A 8 8.76 17.53 -25.58
N SER A 9 7.52 17.10 -25.45
CA SER A 9 7.05 15.76 -25.85
C SER A 9 7.37 15.46 -27.33
N GLU A 10 7.18 16.42 -28.23
CA GLU A 10 7.48 16.24 -29.67
C GLU A 10 8.95 15.94 -29.93
N LEU A 11 9.85 16.61 -29.18
CA LEU A 11 11.29 16.37 -29.31
C LEU A 11 11.69 14.99 -28.73
N ARG A 12 11.05 14.59 -27.66
CA ARG A 12 11.24 13.27 -27.06
C ARG A 12 10.73 12.14 -27.95
N LEU A 13 9.56 12.34 -28.58
CA LEU A 13 9.00 11.41 -29.56
C LEU A 13 9.92 11.29 -30.79
N ALA A 14 10.40 12.42 -31.37
CA ALA A 14 11.31 12.39 -32.49
C ALA A 14 12.63 11.68 -32.17
N ALA A 15 13.18 11.92 -30.97
CA ALA A 15 14.39 11.23 -30.50
C ALA A 15 14.13 9.72 -30.30
N THR A 16 12.97 9.35 -29.78
CA THR A 16 12.56 7.95 -29.64
C THR A 16 12.42 7.27 -31.00
N ASP A 17 11.79 7.92 -31.97
CA ASP A 17 11.66 7.40 -33.32
C ASP A 17 13.01 7.20 -34.01
N LEU A 18 13.90 8.18 -33.90
CA LEU A 18 15.25 8.08 -34.46
C LEU A 18 16.01 6.89 -33.88
N LEU A 19 15.98 6.71 -32.55
CA LEU A 19 16.64 5.58 -31.90
C LEU A 19 16.05 4.24 -32.33
N MET A 20 14.71 4.16 -32.44
CA MET A 20 14.00 2.93 -32.80
C MET A 20 14.01 2.63 -34.31
N SER A 21 14.49 3.54 -35.15
CA SER A 21 14.67 3.30 -36.58
C SER A 21 15.94 2.53 -36.94
N ASP A 22 16.87 2.35 -35.96
CA ASP A 22 18.07 1.56 -36.15
C ASP A 22 17.79 0.07 -36.00
N ASP A 23 17.69 -0.63 -37.12
CA ASP A 23 17.47 -2.08 -37.20
C ASP A 23 18.73 -2.92 -37.13
N SER A 24 19.90 -2.30 -36.91
CA SER A 24 21.11 -3.04 -36.60
C SER A 24 20.99 -3.82 -35.27
N TRP A 25 21.80 -4.85 -35.09
CA TRP A 25 21.81 -5.62 -33.85
C TRP A 25 22.06 -4.74 -32.61
N SER A 26 22.99 -3.78 -32.72
CA SER A 26 23.25 -2.79 -31.65
C SER A 26 22.07 -1.87 -31.40
N GLY A 27 21.46 -1.33 -32.46
CA GLY A 27 20.30 -0.46 -32.36
C GLY A 27 19.09 -1.15 -31.73
N LEU A 28 18.83 -2.40 -32.09
CA LEU A 28 17.76 -3.20 -31.49
C LEU A 28 17.98 -3.44 -30.00
N ARG A 29 19.22 -3.78 -29.61
CA ARG A 29 19.60 -3.97 -28.20
C ARG A 29 19.44 -2.68 -27.40
N ASP A 30 19.90 -1.56 -27.95
CA ASP A 30 19.86 -0.26 -27.29
C ASP A 30 18.42 0.25 -27.16
N SER A 31 17.58 0.07 -28.17
CA SER A 31 16.15 0.37 -28.14
C SER A 31 15.43 -0.44 -27.06
N ARG A 32 15.72 -1.74 -26.98
CA ARG A 32 15.12 -2.64 -25.95
C ARG A 32 15.53 -2.23 -24.54
N SER A 33 16.82 -1.94 -24.34
CA SER A 33 17.35 -1.45 -23.06
C SER A 33 16.75 -0.10 -22.67
N LEU A 34 16.53 0.80 -23.62
CA LEU A 34 15.86 2.07 -23.40
C LEU A 34 14.42 1.86 -22.90
N ILE A 35 13.64 1.03 -23.58
CA ILE A 35 12.25 0.75 -23.21
C ILE A 35 12.21 0.17 -21.79
N GLN A 36 13.05 -0.83 -21.51
CA GLN A 36 13.13 -1.48 -20.18
C GLN A 36 13.42 -0.49 -19.07
N ALA A 37 14.31 0.47 -19.31
CA ALA A 37 14.73 1.43 -18.30
C ALA A 37 13.76 2.63 -18.19
N ARG A 38 13.16 3.07 -19.29
CA ARG A 38 12.40 4.32 -19.34
C ARG A 38 10.91 4.14 -19.07
N VAL A 39 10.26 3.14 -19.64
CA VAL A 39 8.81 2.94 -19.53
C VAL A 39 8.32 3.00 -18.07
N PRO A 40 8.99 2.38 -17.06
CA PRO A 40 8.50 2.42 -15.69
C PRO A 40 8.49 3.80 -15.03
N THR A 41 9.18 4.79 -15.60
CA THR A 41 9.28 6.14 -15.04
C THR A 41 8.72 7.21 -15.99
N GLU A 42 8.27 6.80 -17.17
CA GLU A 42 7.73 7.71 -18.17
C GLU A 42 6.32 8.18 -17.76
N LYS A 43 6.06 9.47 -17.95
CA LYS A 43 4.77 10.09 -17.66
C LYS A 43 4.01 10.49 -18.92
N ASP A 44 4.69 10.54 -20.05
CA ASP A 44 4.09 10.91 -21.34
C ASP A 44 3.52 9.67 -22.04
N TYR A 45 2.21 9.58 -22.10
CA TYR A 45 1.50 8.44 -22.71
C TYR A 45 1.80 8.25 -24.20
N GLU A 46 2.12 9.30 -24.95
CA GLU A 46 2.50 9.16 -26.36
C GLU A 46 3.88 8.50 -26.49
N VAL A 47 4.81 8.84 -25.59
CA VAL A 47 6.13 8.17 -25.53
C VAL A 47 5.97 6.70 -25.13
N ILE A 48 5.16 6.40 -24.11
CA ILE A 48 4.86 5.00 -23.70
C ILE A 48 4.22 4.25 -24.87
N ARG A 49 3.24 4.86 -25.56
CA ARG A 49 2.56 4.27 -26.73
C ARG A 49 3.53 3.97 -27.86
N ARG A 50 4.46 4.88 -28.14
CA ARG A 50 5.48 4.69 -29.19
C ARG A 50 6.41 3.53 -28.85
N MET A 51 6.91 3.48 -27.62
CA MET A 51 7.74 2.40 -27.12
C MET A 51 7.00 1.06 -27.11
N GLY A 52 5.73 1.07 -26.70
CA GLY A 52 4.88 -0.12 -26.68
C GLY A 52 4.61 -0.70 -28.07
N ARG A 53 4.29 0.16 -29.05
CA ARG A 53 4.12 -0.28 -30.45
C ARG A 53 5.38 -0.96 -31.00
N GLN A 54 6.54 -0.43 -30.67
CA GLN A 54 7.80 -1.03 -31.09
C GLN A 54 8.05 -2.38 -30.42
N ALA A 55 7.79 -2.47 -29.11
CA ALA A 55 7.90 -3.74 -28.38
C ALA A 55 6.98 -4.81 -28.96
N VAL A 56 5.72 -4.48 -29.24
CA VAL A 56 4.74 -5.39 -29.85
C VAL A 56 5.15 -5.79 -31.27
N ALA A 57 5.54 -4.85 -32.12
CA ALA A 57 5.94 -5.13 -33.50
C ALA A 57 7.14 -6.09 -33.59
N ARG A 58 8.00 -6.07 -32.60
CA ARG A 58 9.19 -6.92 -32.52
C ARG A 58 9.04 -8.17 -31.64
N GLY A 59 7.87 -8.36 -31.02
CA GLY A 59 7.61 -9.51 -30.15
C GLY A 59 8.47 -9.56 -28.89
N TRP A 60 8.87 -8.40 -28.34
CA TRP A 60 9.73 -8.33 -27.14
C TRP A 60 8.96 -8.60 -25.84
N GLN A 61 8.56 -9.84 -25.66
CA GLN A 61 7.80 -10.26 -24.47
C GLN A 61 8.55 -10.08 -23.13
N ASP A 62 9.88 -10.09 -23.16
CA ASP A 62 10.73 -9.84 -21.99
C ASP A 62 10.65 -8.41 -21.46
N LEU A 63 10.01 -7.49 -22.19
CA LEU A 63 9.68 -6.14 -21.70
C LEU A 63 8.37 -6.10 -20.88
N THR A 64 7.64 -7.21 -20.79
CA THR A 64 6.43 -7.31 -19.95
C THR A 64 6.62 -6.76 -18.53
N PRO A 65 7.72 -7.05 -17.79
CA PRO A 65 7.92 -6.49 -16.44
C PRO A 65 8.02 -4.95 -16.42
N ALA A 66 8.60 -4.34 -17.45
CA ALA A 66 8.70 -2.89 -17.52
C ALA A 66 7.32 -2.24 -17.69
N PHE A 67 6.46 -2.81 -18.54
CA PHE A 67 5.09 -2.32 -18.74
C PHE A 67 4.20 -2.63 -17.53
N VAL A 68 4.38 -3.74 -16.82
CA VAL A 68 3.70 -4.03 -15.55
C VAL A 68 4.04 -2.98 -14.50
N ARG A 69 5.31 -2.60 -14.35
CA ARG A 69 5.74 -1.54 -13.43
C ARG A 69 5.12 -0.19 -13.77
N SER A 70 5.06 0.18 -15.05
CA SER A 70 4.40 1.40 -15.50
C SER A 70 2.90 1.37 -15.21
N TYR A 71 2.25 0.26 -15.53
CA TYR A 71 0.81 0.09 -15.35
C TYR A 71 0.40 0.02 -13.87
N ALA A 72 1.27 -0.43 -12.99
CA ALA A 72 1.03 -0.45 -11.55
C ALA A 72 0.86 0.96 -10.94
N ILE A 73 1.49 1.97 -11.54
CA ILE A 73 1.31 3.37 -11.12
C ILE A 73 -0.13 3.79 -11.42
N GLU A 74 -0.86 4.15 -10.37
CA GLU A 74 -2.23 4.62 -10.50
C GLU A 74 -2.28 5.99 -11.19
N ASP A 75 -3.24 6.18 -12.09
CA ASP A 75 -3.58 7.46 -12.68
C ASP A 75 -5.08 7.69 -12.60
N ALA A 76 -5.48 8.57 -11.69
CA ALA A 76 -6.88 8.89 -11.47
C ALA A 76 -7.59 9.55 -12.68
N ASN A 77 -6.83 10.04 -13.68
CA ASN A 77 -7.39 10.73 -14.82
C ASN A 77 -7.68 9.80 -16.00
N ILE A 78 -7.09 8.59 -16.02
CA ILE A 78 -7.24 7.66 -17.13
C ILE A 78 -7.83 6.34 -16.63
N PRO A 79 -9.04 5.98 -17.09
CA PRO A 79 -9.64 4.70 -16.77
C PRO A 79 -8.73 3.52 -17.18
N ASP A 80 -8.66 2.49 -16.36
CA ASP A 80 -7.81 1.31 -16.58
C ASP A 80 -7.97 0.69 -17.99
N ALA A 81 -9.19 0.65 -18.50
CA ALA A 81 -9.46 0.13 -19.85
C ALA A 81 -8.84 0.96 -20.99
N GLN A 82 -8.46 2.21 -20.72
CA GLN A 82 -7.87 3.14 -21.69
C GLN A 82 -6.35 3.29 -21.52
N ARG A 83 -5.77 2.65 -20.52
CA ARG A 83 -4.34 2.70 -20.26
C ARG A 83 -3.56 2.07 -21.40
N VAL A 84 -2.56 2.80 -21.91
CA VAL A 84 -1.69 2.36 -23.00
C VAL A 84 -0.95 1.07 -22.65
N GLU A 85 -0.47 0.99 -21.41
CA GLU A 85 0.28 -0.15 -20.89
C GLU A 85 -0.55 -1.43 -20.94
N ARG A 86 -1.85 -1.33 -20.62
CA ARG A 86 -2.77 -2.47 -20.69
C ARG A 86 -2.85 -3.02 -22.11
N VAL A 87 -3.06 -2.16 -23.10
CA VAL A 87 -3.12 -2.55 -24.52
C VAL A 87 -1.83 -3.21 -24.97
N VAL A 88 -0.68 -2.67 -24.54
CA VAL A 88 0.64 -3.24 -24.87
C VAL A 88 0.82 -4.61 -24.21
N LEU A 89 0.47 -4.76 -22.94
CA LEU A 89 0.59 -6.01 -22.19
C LEU A 89 -0.28 -7.12 -22.80
N GLU A 90 -1.54 -6.82 -23.17
CA GLU A 90 -2.45 -7.75 -23.85
C GLU A 90 -1.89 -8.16 -25.23
N SER A 91 -1.27 -7.22 -25.96
CA SER A 91 -0.67 -7.48 -27.26
C SER A 91 0.63 -8.29 -27.19
N LEU A 92 1.45 -8.07 -26.16
CA LEU A 92 2.68 -8.84 -25.94
C LEU A 92 2.41 -10.25 -25.40
N ASN A 93 1.28 -10.45 -24.73
CA ASN A 93 0.92 -11.71 -24.07
C ASN A 93 -0.49 -12.15 -24.51
N PRO A 94 -0.69 -12.43 -25.80
CA PRO A 94 -1.99 -12.85 -26.30
C PRO A 94 -2.45 -14.12 -25.56
N GLU A 95 -3.77 -14.25 -25.36
CA GLU A 95 -4.40 -15.39 -24.68
C GLU A 95 -4.18 -15.44 -23.14
N GLN A 96 -3.51 -14.45 -22.54
CA GLN A 96 -3.35 -14.37 -21.10
C GLN A 96 -4.21 -13.25 -20.51
N SER A 97 -4.88 -13.53 -19.38
CA SER A 97 -5.56 -12.48 -18.65
C SER A 97 -4.55 -11.53 -17.97
N MET A 98 -4.97 -10.31 -17.67
CA MET A 98 -4.10 -9.33 -17.00
C MET A 98 -3.63 -9.82 -15.63
N GLU A 99 -4.49 -10.53 -14.91
CA GLU A 99 -4.16 -11.13 -13.62
C GLU A 99 -3.06 -12.20 -13.77
N LEU A 100 -3.11 -12.99 -14.84
CA LEU A 100 -2.08 -14.00 -15.10
C LEU A 100 -0.75 -13.36 -15.49
N ILE A 101 -0.77 -12.30 -16.31
CA ILE A 101 0.42 -11.54 -16.69
C ILE A 101 1.09 -10.94 -15.44
N ALA A 102 0.31 -10.24 -14.62
CA ALA A 102 0.82 -9.64 -13.38
C ALA A 102 1.34 -10.72 -12.41
N THR A 103 0.63 -11.85 -12.28
CA THR A 103 1.07 -12.98 -11.46
C THR A 103 2.41 -13.55 -11.92
N ARG A 104 2.60 -13.74 -13.23
CA ARG A 104 3.88 -14.26 -13.77
C ARG A 104 5.02 -13.30 -13.46
N VAL A 105 4.82 -12.01 -13.65
CA VAL A 105 5.84 -10.98 -13.32
C VAL A 105 6.11 -10.94 -11.81
N PHE A 106 5.09 -11.13 -10.97
CA PHE A 106 5.28 -11.25 -9.53
C PHE A 106 6.14 -12.47 -9.15
N LEU A 107 5.90 -13.61 -9.78
CA LEU A 107 6.61 -14.86 -9.46
C LEU A 107 8.02 -14.92 -10.06
N ASP A 108 8.22 -14.35 -11.24
CA ASP A 108 9.49 -14.28 -11.95
C ASP A 108 9.64 -12.92 -12.64
N PRO A 109 10.21 -11.91 -11.95
CA PRO A 109 10.41 -10.58 -12.49
C PRO A 109 11.56 -10.49 -13.50
N GLN A 110 12.45 -11.50 -13.54
CA GLN A 110 13.67 -11.50 -14.35
C GLN A 110 13.42 -11.96 -15.78
N GLN A 111 12.59 -11.25 -16.52
CA GLN A 111 12.47 -11.53 -17.96
C GLN A 111 13.49 -10.76 -18.81
N GLY A 112 14.56 -10.21 -18.21
CA GLY A 112 15.56 -9.42 -18.92
C GLY A 112 16.91 -9.32 -18.22
N THR A 113 17.94 -9.06 -19.00
CA THR A 113 19.36 -9.14 -18.67
C THR A 113 19.92 -8.04 -17.74
N LEU A 114 19.10 -7.18 -17.18
CA LEU A 114 19.51 -6.04 -16.33
C LEU A 114 19.05 -6.17 -14.88
N GLY A 115 18.78 -7.38 -14.39
CA GLY A 115 18.29 -7.61 -13.03
C GLY A 115 19.33 -7.20 -11.98
N SER A 116 18.99 -6.23 -11.12
CA SER A 116 19.56 -6.09 -9.80
C SER A 116 18.51 -6.59 -8.78
N ILE A 117 18.97 -7.10 -7.64
CA ILE A 117 18.09 -7.59 -6.56
C ILE A 117 17.02 -6.53 -6.20
N ASP A 118 17.40 -5.25 -6.14
CA ASP A 118 16.48 -4.14 -5.86
C ASP A 118 15.43 -3.94 -6.97
N LEU A 119 15.81 -4.13 -8.24
CA LEU A 119 14.89 -3.99 -9.36
C LEU A 119 13.85 -5.11 -9.37
N ASP A 120 14.26 -6.32 -9.06
CA ASP A 120 13.38 -7.48 -8.97
C ASP A 120 12.38 -7.33 -7.82
N ALA A 121 12.82 -6.88 -6.64
CA ALA A 121 11.96 -6.59 -5.52
C ALA A 121 10.89 -5.54 -5.87
N ARG A 122 11.30 -4.42 -6.45
CA ARG A 122 10.38 -3.35 -6.91
C ARG A 122 9.42 -3.83 -8.00
N THR A 123 9.88 -4.71 -8.87
CA THR A 123 9.04 -5.28 -9.92
C THR A 123 8.00 -6.22 -9.35
N ARG A 124 8.35 -7.03 -8.33
CA ARG A 124 7.39 -7.88 -7.60
C ARG A 124 6.34 -7.04 -6.89
N GLU A 125 6.77 -6.01 -6.16
CA GLU A 125 5.86 -5.10 -5.48
C GLU A 125 4.89 -4.43 -6.46
N ALA A 126 5.39 -3.88 -7.55
CA ALA A 126 4.56 -3.26 -8.58
C ALA A 126 3.57 -4.26 -9.21
N ALA A 127 4.01 -5.49 -9.47
CA ALA A 127 3.12 -6.54 -9.97
C ALA A 127 2.04 -6.92 -8.95
N TRP A 128 2.38 -6.95 -7.66
CA TRP A 128 1.42 -7.19 -6.59
C TRP A 128 0.43 -6.02 -6.43
N ASP A 129 0.90 -4.77 -6.52
CA ASP A 129 0.05 -3.57 -6.52
C ASP A 129 -0.93 -3.58 -7.71
N LEU A 130 -0.45 -3.94 -8.89
CA LEU A 130 -1.30 -4.10 -10.07
C LEU A 130 -2.36 -5.18 -9.85
N LEU A 131 -1.97 -6.36 -9.33
CA LEU A 131 -2.90 -7.43 -8.98
C LEU A 131 -3.96 -6.96 -7.99
N ALA A 132 -3.58 -6.21 -6.98
CA ALA A 132 -4.52 -5.68 -5.98
C ALA A 132 -5.55 -4.74 -6.60
N ARG A 133 -5.13 -3.92 -7.56
CA ARG A 133 -6.01 -2.97 -8.25
C ARG A 133 -6.99 -3.64 -9.22
N ILE A 134 -6.52 -4.61 -10.02
CA ILE A 134 -7.35 -5.30 -11.00
C ILE A 134 -8.19 -6.44 -10.42
N ASP A 135 -7.84 -6.92 -9.22
CA ASP A 135 -8.54 -7.95 -8.45
C ASP A 135 -8.91 -7.43 -7.06
N PRO A 136 -9.82 -6.43 -6.95
CA PRO A 136 -10.18 -5.82 -5.67
C PRO A 136 -10.82 -6.80 -4.69
N SER A 137 -11.48 -7.86 -5.19
CA SER A 137 -12.04 -8.95 -4.37
C SER A 137 -10.96 -9.84 -3.74
N GLY A 138 -9.76 -9.90 -4.33
CA GLY A 138 -8.69 -10.81 -3.96
C GLY A 138 -8.93 -12.28 -4.36
N GLU A 139 -9.95 -12.57 -5.16
CA GLU A 139 -10.26 -13.94 -5.56
C GLU A 139 -9.20 -14.54 -6.48
N ALA A 140 -8.76 -13.78 -7.48
CA ALA A 140 -7.69 -14.22 -8.37
C ALA A 140 -6.38 -14.46 -7.60
N ARG A 141 -6.02 -13.55 -6.68
CA ARG A 141 -4.86 -13.72 -5.81
C ARG A 141 -4.97 -14.97 -4.94
N ARG A 142 -6.12 -15.19 -4.28
CA ARG A 142 -6.35 -16.43 -3.49
C ARG A 142 -6.30 -17.68 -4.34
N ALA A 143 -6.85 -17.65 -5.57
CA ALA A 143 -6.78 -18.78 -6.49
C ALA A 143 -5.34 -19.13 -6.87
N VAL A 144 -4.53 -18.12 -7.17
CA VAL A 144 -3.08 -18.27 -7.44
C VAL A 144 -2.37 -18.88 -6.24
N LEU A 145 -2.61 -18.36 -5.03
CA LEU A 145 -1.94 -18.83 -3.82
C LEU A 145 -2.25 -20.30 -3.48
N ARG A 146 -3.40 -20.84 -3.92
CA ARG A 146 -3.77 -22.26 -3.73
C ARG A 146 -3.05 -23.20 -4.70
N ARG A 147 -2.52 -22.69 -5.82
CA ARG A 147 -1.79 -23.50 -6.79
C ARG A 147 -0.39 -23.81 -6.27
N GLN A 148 0.06 -25.05 -6.47
CA GLN A 148 1.40 -25.52 -6.06
C GLN A 148 2.39 -25.63 -7.23
N ASP A 149 1.87 -25.61 -8.45
CA ASP A 149 2.59 -25.86 -9.71
C ASP A 149 3.03 -24.57 -10.43
N LEU A 150 3.13 -23.46 -9.71
CA LEU A 150 3.51 -22.18 -10.30
C LEU A 150 5.03 -22.13 -10.54
N PRO A 151 5.48 -21.88 -11.77
CA PRO A 151 6.88 -21.62 -12.04
C PRO A 151 7.29 -20.32 -11.36
N THR A 152 8.32 -20.38 -10.54
CA THR A 152 8.85 -19.22 -9.81
C THR A 152 10.37 -19.26 -9.80
N ASP A 153 11.00 -18.10 -9.66
CA ASP A 153 12.40 -18.06 -9.21
C ASP A 153 12.51 -18.39 -7.72
N GLU A 154 13.73 -18.53 -7.20
CA GLU A 154 13.98 -18.87 -5.80
C GLU A 154 13.32 -17.89 -4.82
N ARG A 155 13.47 -16.57 -5.07
CA ARG A 155 12.90 -15.53 -4.23
C ARG A 155 11.37 -15.50 -4.28
N GLY A 156 10.78 -15.76 -5.45
CA GLY A 156 9.33 -15.89 -5.60
C GLY A 156 8.77 -17.06 -4.80
N ALA A 157 9.49 -18.18 -4.75
CA ALA A 157 9.11 -19.32 -3.93
C ALA A 157 9.09 -18.97 -2.43
N GLU A 158 10.12 -18.27 -1.93
CA GLU A 158 10.17 -17.80 -0.53
C GLU A 158 8.99 -16.87 -0.21
N VAL A 159 8.73 -15.88 -1.06
CA VAL A 159 7.61 -14.94 -0.88
C VAL A 159 6.27 -15.67 -0.88
N LEU A 160 6.06 -16.63 -1.79
CA LEU A 160 4.84 -17.45 -1.82
C LEU A 160 4.62 -18.25 -0.53
N VAL A 161 5.68 -18.80 0.05
CA VAL A 161 5.60 -19.52 1.34
C VAL A 161 5.05 -18.61 2.42
N VAL A 162 5.57 -17.39 2.52
CA VAL A 162 5.13 -16.42 3.54
C VAL A 162 3.69 -15.96 3.30
N ILE A 163 3.30 -15.65 2.06
CA ILE A 163 1.92 -15.23 1.76
C ILE A 163 0.94 -16.37 2.05
N ARG A 164 1.27 -17.60 1.67
CA ARG A 164 0.44 -18.78 1.97
C ARG A 164 0.31 -19.01 3.47
N ARG A 165 1.39 -18.83 4.22
CA ARG A 165 1.36 -18.88 5.68
C ARG A 165 0.44 -17.80 6.25
N GLY A 166 0.52 -16.56 5.77
CA GLY A 166 -0.38 -15.47 6.14
C GLY A 166 -1.84 -15.80 5.86
N LEU A 167 -2.14 -16.35 4.68
CA LEU A 167 -3.49 -16.78 4.32
C LEU A 167 -4.01 -17.91 5.24
N ASN A 168 -3.18 -18.94 5.49
CA ASN A 168 -3.60 -20.13 6.21
C ASN A 168 -3.68 -19.93 7.74
N GLU A 169 -2.76 -19.15 8.32
CA GLU A 169 -2.64 -18.97 9.76
C GLU A 169 -3.29 -17.68 10.27
N LEU A 170 -3.26 -16.60 9.46
CA LEU A 170 -3.79 -15.29 9.83
C LEU A 170 -5.06 -14.90 9.07
N GLY A 171 -5.48 -15.69 8.07
CA GLY A 171 -6.65 -15.40 7.26
C GLY A 171 -6.51 -14.20 6.31
N VAL A 172 -5.31 -13.64 6.15
CA VAL A 172 -5.07 -12.40 5.41
C VAL A 172 -4.21 -12.62 4.16
N VAL A 173 -4.50 -11.82 3.13
CA VAL A 173 -3.66 -11.68 1.94
C VAL A 173 -3.27 -10.22 1.81
N PRO A 174 -1.98 -9.89 1.63
CA PRO A 174 -1.56 -8.52 1.45
C PRO A 174 -2.33 -7.83 0.32
N ARG A 175 -2.75 -6.59 0.53
CA ARG A 175 -3.55 -5.83 -0.45
C ARG A 175 -2.70 -5.02 -1.42
N ASN A 176 -1.45 -4.75 -1.06
CA ASN A 176 -0.49 -4.00 -1.87
C ASN A 176 0.94 -4.44 -1.53
N GLY A 177 1.93 -3.87 -2.23
CA GLY A 177 3.34 -4.16 -2.02
C GLY A 177 3.85 -3.76 -0.63
N GLU A 178 3.28 -2.71 -0.03
CA GLU A 178 3.60 -2.31 1.34
C GLU A 178 3.16 -3.36 2.36
N GLU A 179 1.91 -3.82 2.28
CA GLU A 179 1.41 -4.91 3.13
C GLU A 179 2.18 -6.23 2.88
N LEU A 180 2.67 -6.45 1.66
CA LEU A 180 3.54 -7.60 1.36
C LEU A 180 4.86 -7.51 2.14
N ARG A 181 5.53 -6.35 2.13
CA ARG A 181 6.74 -6.13 2.95
C ARG A 181 6.47 -6.32 4.44
N TRP A 182 5.35 -5.80 4.92
CA TRP A 182 4.94 -5.98 6.31
C TRP A 182 4.74 -7.44 6.68
N LEU A 183 4.05 -8.21 5.85
CA LEU A 183 3.83 -9.63 6.11
C LEU A 183 5.16 -10.40 6.13
N MET A 184 6.09 -10.07 5.22
CA MET A 184 7.43 -10.65 5.22
C MET A 184 8.18 -10.32 6.52
N ALA A 185 8.19 -9.06 6.95
CA ALA A 185 8.84 -8.63 8.19
C ALA A 185 8.22 -9.30 9.44
N LEU A 186 6.91 -9.48 9.47
CA LEU A 186 6.23 -10.19 10.57
C LEU A 186 6.60 -11.67 10.61
N ALA A 187 6.71 -12.32 9.46
CA ALA A 187 7.04 -13.74 9.37
C ALA A 187 8.48 -14.03 9.85
N ASP A 188 9.40 -13.09 9.62
CA ASP A 188 10.82 -13.23 9.98
C ASP A 188 11.11 -12.75 11.42
N GLY A 189 10.25 -11.88 12.00
CA GLY A 189 10.61 -11.09 13.15
C GLY A 189 10.14 -11.64 14.51
N ASP A 190 8.85 -11.82 14.71
CA ASP A 190 8.28 -12.06 16.07
C ASP A 190 7.38 -13.30 16.13
N ALA A 191 8.00 -14.43 16.46
CA ALA A 191 7.29 -15.70 16.59
C ALA A 191 6.18 -15.67 17.67
N ARG A 192 6.36 -14.89 18.75
CA ARG A 192 5.36 -14.77 19.82
C ARG A 192 4.15 -13.98 19.33
N TRP A 193 4.38 -12.86 18.66
CA TRP A 193 3.33 -12.07 18.06
C TRP A 193 2.53 -12.91 17.07
N TRP A 194 3.23 -13.62 16.19
CA TRP A 194 2.62 -14.47 15.17
C TRP A 194 1.74 -15.56 15.81
N SER A 195 2.27 -16.27 16.79
CA SER A 195 1.53 -17.33 17.50
C SER A 195 0.28 -16.80 18.21
N GLN A 196 0.40 -15.70 18.94
CA GLN A 196 -0.73 -15.07 19.63
C GLN A 196 -1.81 -14.61 18.64
N THR A 197 -1.40 -14.03 17.53
CA THR A 197 -2.31 -13.55 16.48
C THR A 197 -3.00 -14.73 15.80
N THR A 198 -2.29 -15.81 15.49
CA THR A 198 -2.86 -17.04 14.93
C THR A 198 -3.94 -17.63 15.85
N GLU A 199 -3.69 -17.70 17.14
CA GLU A 199 -4.69 -18.20 18.11
C GLU A 199 -5.91 -17.25 18.20
N ALA A 200 -5.70 -15.94 18.13
CA ALA A 200 -6.79 -14.98 18.08
C ALA A 200 -7.64 -15.15 16.81
N VAL A 201 -7.01 -15.31 15.64
CA VAL A 201 -7.71 -15.56 14.37
C VAL A 201 -8.53 -16.85 14.40
N LYS A 202 -7.97 -17.95 14.94
CA LYS A 202 -8.69 -19.22 15.07
C LYS A 202 -9.94 -19.15 15.96
N SER A 203 -10.02 -18.17 16.85
CA SER A 203 -11.17 -17.97 17.71
C SER A 203 -12.32 -17.21 17.07
N LEU A 204 -12.12 -16.65 15.87
CA LEU A 204 -13.12 -15.88 15.13
C LEU A 204 -14.14 -16.79 14.47
N THR A 205 -15.37 -16.29 14.37
CA THR A 205 -16.39 -16.86 13.48
C THR A 205 -16.08 -16.47 12.02
N ASP A 206 -16.69 -17.17 11.06
CA ASP A 206 -16.56 -16.84 9.63
C ASP A 206 -16.97 -15.39 9.33
N GLU A 207 -18.01 -14.90 10.00
CA GLU A 207 -18.49 -13.53 9.87
C GLU A 207 -17.46 -12.50 10.37
N GLN A 208 -16.85 -12.75 11.53
CA GLN A 208 -15.81 -11.87 12.09
C GLN A 208 -14.53 -11.90 11.25
N ALA A 209 -14.18 -13.05 10.69
CA ALA A 209 -13.03 -13.21 9.81
C ALA A 209 -13.27 -12.59 8.42
N ALA A 210 -14.53 -12.41 8.02
CA ALA A 210 -14.87 -11.80 6.74
C ALA A 210 -14.34 -10.36 6.66
N GLY A 211 -13.54 -10.09 5.65
CA GLY A 211 -12.93 -8.78 5.46
C GLY A 211 -11.77 -8.44 6.41
N LEU A 212 -11.22 -9.42 7.14
CA LEU A 212 -10.03 -9.23 7.97
C LEU A 212 -8.85 -8.80 7.08
N LYS A 213 -8.11 -7.80 7.54
CA LYS A 213 -6.97 -7.18 6.85
C LYS A 213 -5.75 -7.20 7.77
N LEU A 214 -4.56 -7.11 7.18
CA LEU A 214 -3.29 -7.10 7.94
C LEU A 214 -3.29 -6.02 9.04
N ARG A 215 -3.79 -4.82 8.75
CA ARG A 215 -3.91 -3.70 9.69
C ARG A 215 -4.78 -3.97 10.93
N HIS A 216 -5.62 -5.00 10.91
CA HIS A 216 -6.50 -5.34 12.04
C HIS A 216 -5.83 -6.26 13.06
N LEU A 217 -4.73 -6.92 12.66
CA LEU A 217 -4.16 -8.03 13.43
C LEU A 217 -3.60 -7.60 14.79
N GLU A 218 -3.03 -6.39 14.90
CA GLU A 218 -2.55 -5.91 16.21
C GLU A 218 -3.70 -5.62 17.16
N ALA A 219 -4.77 -4.98 16.69
CA ALA A 219 -5.97 -4.76 17.49
C ALA A 219 -6.63 -6.09 17.90
N LEU A 220 -6.69 -7.06 16.99
CA LEU A 220 -7.20 -8.39 17.25
C LEU A 220 -6.38 -9.11 18.33
N ARG A 221 -5.05 -9.15 18.18
CA ARG A 221 -4.14 -9.74 19.16
C ARG A 221 -4.33 -9.11 20.54
N TRP A 222 -4.30 -7.79 20.62
CA TRP A 222 -4.50 -7.06 21.85
C TRP A 222 -5.87 -7.35 22.48
N ALA A 223 -6.95 -7.28 21.70
CA ALA A 223 -8.30 -7.53 22.21
C ALA A 223 -8.48 -8.97 22.71
N SER A 224 -7.90 -9.95 22.04
CA SER A 224 -7.98 -11.35 22.46
C SER A 224 -7.37 -11.59 23.85
N ILE A 225 -6.38 -10.78 24.24
CA ILE A 225 -5.72 -10.88 25.53
C ILE A 225 -6.41 -10.00 26.59
N TYR A 226 -6.72 -8.74 26.25
CA TYR A 226 -7.11 -7.72 27.21
C TYR A 226 -8.58 -7.31 27.15
N ARG A 227 -9.31 -7.73 26.12
CA ARG A 227 -10.73 -7.37 25.87
C ARG A 227 -11.55 -8.55 25.33
N GLN A 228 -11.37 -9.72 25.94
CA GLN A 228 -12.06 -10.95 25.51
C GLN A 228 -13.58 -10.82 25.27
N PRO A 229 -14.36 -10.00 25.99
CA PRO A 229 -15.75 -9.80 25.64
C PRO A 229 -15.97 -9.27 24.23
N TRP A 230 -15.09 -8.41 23.72
CA TRP A 230 -15.19 -7.87 22.35
C TRP A 230 -15.02 -8.92 21.26
N MET A 231 -14.26 -9.97 21.57
CA MET A 231 -14.06 -11.11 20.66
C MET A 231 -15.32 -11.93 20.42
N ARG A 232 -16.36 -11.73 21.23
CA ARG A 232 -17.65 -12.42 21.13
C ARG A 232 -18.75 -11.52 20.54
N ASP A 233 -18.48 -10.24 20.39
CA ASP A 233 -19.43 -9.27 19.88
C ASP A 233 -19.63 -9.44 18.37
N THR A 234 -20.83 -9.22 17.88
CA THR A 234 -21.12 -9.07 16.45
C THR A 234 -20.65 -7.69 15.95
N PRO A 235 -20.58 -7.47 14.62
CA PRO A 235 -20.28 -6.14 14.09
C PRO A 235 -21.19 -5.04 14.69
N GLU A 236 -22.48 -5.28 14.79
CA GLU A 236 -23.45 -4.33 15.34
C GLU A 236 -23.21 -4.04 16.83
N GLN A 237 -22.79 -5.05 17.59
CA GLN A 237 -22.45 -4.87 19.00
C GLN A 237 -21.17 -4.06 19.19
N LEU A 238 -20.13 -4.29 18.36
CA LEU A 238 -18.93 -3.46 18.38
C LEU A 238 -19.23 -2.03 17.95
N GLU A 239 -20.04 -1.84 16.91
CA GLU A 239 -20.49 -0.53 16.48
C GLU A 239 -21.27 0.20 17.59
N GLY A 240 -22.20 -0.51 18.25
CA GLY A 240 -22.94 0.03 19.40
C GLY A 240 -22.01 0.47 20.54
N ARG A 241 -20.93 -0.31 20.83
CA ARG A 241 -19.91 0.08 21.80
C ARG A 241 -19.16 1.33 21.35
N LEU A 242 -18.77 1.40 20.09
CA LEU A 242 -18.05 2.54 19.54
C LEU A 242 -18.92 3.79 19.61
N ARG A 243 -20.19 3.70 19.18
CA ARG A 243 -21.15 4.82 19.26
C ARG A 243 -21.36 5.31 20.70
N ALA A 244 -21.46 4.40 21.66
CA ALA A 244 -21.59 4.76 23.07
C ALA A 244 -20.36 5.51 23.62
N ARG A 245 -19.16 5.22 23.08
CA ARG A 245 -17.91 5.87 23.50
C ARG A 245 -17.68 7.22 22.84
N ILE A 246 -17.99 7.34 21.53
CA ILE A 246 -17.81 8.60 20.79
C ILE A 246 -19.02 9.52 20.81
N GLY A 247 -20.19 8.99 21.24
CA GLY A 247 -21.43 9.76 21.34
C GLY A 247 -21.29 10.98 22.24
N GLY A 248 -21.73 12.13 21.74
CA GLY A 248 -21.63 13.41 22.45
C GLY A 248 -20.27 14.12 22.31
N ARG A 249 -19.29 13.57 21.57
CA ARG A 249 -18.09 14.32 21.20
C ARG A 249 -18.44 15.31 20.10
N GLU A 250 -17.93 16.54 20.22
CA GLU A 250 -18.02 17.49 19.12
C GLU A 250 -17.16 16.98 17.96
N THR A 251 -17.80 16.79 16.82
CA THR A 251 -17.10 16.48 15.57
C THR A 251 -16.93 17.79 14.80
N THR A 252 -15.69 18.12 14.44
CA THR A 252 -15.44 19.27 13.57
C THR A 252 -16.02 18.96 12.19
N PRO A 253 -17.00 19.73 11.68
CA PRO A 253 -17.56 19.49 10.37
C PRO A 253 -16.46 19.57 9.32
N ARG A 254 -16.47 18.62 8.38
CA ARG A 254 -15.54 18.64 7.25
C ARG A 254 -15.72 19.91 6.44
N ARG A 255 -14.66 20.68 6.18
CA ARG A 255 -14.72 21.79 5.24
C ARG A 255 -14.97 21.25 3.84
N ALA A 256 -16.06 21.69 3.21
CA ALA A 256 -16.51 21.24 1.89
C ALA A 256 -15.61 21.69 0.71
N ASP A 257 -14.49 22.35 0.99
CA ASP A 257 -13.69 23.07 0.01
C ASP A 257 -12.77 22.18 -0.85
N ARG A 258 -12.52 20.94 -0.45
CA ARG A 258 -11.68 20.00 -1.23
C ARG A 258 -12.56 18.99 -1.95
N ARG A 259 -12.71 19.13 -3.26
CA ARG A 259 -13.46 18.20 -4.14
C ARG A 259 -13.01 16.74 -3.99
N GLU A 260 -11.72 16.52 -3.76
CA GLU A 260 -11.07 15.21 -3.65
C GLU A 260 -11.49 14.40 -2.41
N LEU A 261 -12.12 15.05 -1.42
CA LEU A 261 -12.52 14.40 -0.17
C LEU A 261 -14.03 14.22 0.00
N ARG A 262 -14.84 14.57 -1.00
CA ARG A 262 -16.32 14.52 -0.88
C ARG A 262 -16.88 13.11 -0.73
N ASP A 263 -16.17 12.12 -1.32
CA ASP A 263 -16.65 10.74 -1.38
C ASP A 263 -16.08 9.86 -0.26
N VAL A 264 -15.26 10.41 0.65
CA VAL A 264 -14.73 9.65 1.79
C VAL A 264 -15.62 9.87 3.01
N PRO A 265 -16.17 8.81 3.63
CA PRO A 265 -16.94 8.93 4.86
C PRO A 265 -16.19 9.69 5.93
N SER A 266 -16.81 10.71 6.52
CA SER A 266 -16.21 11.57 7.56
C SER A 266 -16.81 11.33 8.94
N THR A 267 -17.91 10.62 9.00
CA THR A 267 -18.62 10.24 10.24
C THR A 267 -18.81 8.75 10.32
N LEU A 268 -19.04 8.23 11.52
CA LEU A 268 -19.34 6.82 11.72
C LEU A 268 -20.64 6.42 10.99
N ASP A 269 -21.62 7.31 10.93
CA ASP A 269 -22.91 7.05 10.25
C ASP A 269 -22.71 6.88 8.75
N GLU A 270 -21.88 7.70 8.13
CA GLU A 270 -21.57 7.58 6.69
C GLU A 270 -20.74 6.33 6.37
N ALA A 271 -19.98 5.81 7.33
CA ALA A 271 -19.09 4.66 7.14
C ALA A 271 -19.74 3.32 7.54
N SER A 272 -20.84 3.33 8.30
CA SER A 272 -21.38 2.13 8.96
C SER A 272 -21.61 0.94 8.01
N ASP A 273 -22.10 1.20 6.80
CA ASP A 273 -22.43 0.14 5.82
C ASP A 273 -21.19 -0.54 5.20
N VAL A 274 -20.00 0.05 5.36
CA VAL A 274 -18.75 -0.46 4.76
C VAL A 274 -17.73 -0.94 5.77
N LEU A 275 -17.96 -0.69 7.07
CA LEU A 275 -17.06 -1.12 8.14
C LEU A 275 -17.18 -2.61 8.39
N THR A 276 -16.05 -3.31 8.38
CA THR A 276 -15.98 -4.72 8.79
C THR A 276 -15.86 -4.83 10.32
N TRP A 277 -16.07 -6.04 10.84
CA TRP A 277 -15.82 -6.35 12.25
C TRP A 277 -14.40 -5.95 12.68
N GLY A 278 -13.39 -6.24 11.84
CA GLY A 278 -11.99 -5.86 12.08
C GLY A 278 -11.77 -4.34 12.09
N ASP A 279 -12.45 -3.59 11.23
CA ASP A 279 -12.40 -2.13 11.22
C ASP A 279 -12.96 -1.56 12.55
N LEU A 280 -14.10 -2.05 13.00
CA LEU A 280 -14.73 -1.64 14.26
C LEU A 280 -13.88 -1.97 15.49
N LEU A 281 -13.28 -3.17 15.50
CA LEU A 281 -12.36 -3.57 16.57
C LEU A 281 -11.13 -2.67 16.63
N GLY A 282 -10.53 -2.37 15.46
CA GLY A 282 -9.41 -1.44 15.34
C GLY A 282 -9.75 -0.05 15.87
N MET A 283 -10.90 0.50 15.46
CA MET A 283 -11.38 1.81 15.94
C MET A 283 -11.59 1.83 17.46
N LEU A 284 -12.16 0.76 18.04
CA LEU A 284 -12.34 0.64 19.49
C LEU A 284 -10.99 0.57 20.21
N ALA A 285 -10.01 -0.17 19.70
CA ALA A 285 -8.69 -0.27 20.28
C ALA A 285 -7.97 1.10 20.29
N VAL A 286 -8.04 1.81 19.17
CA VAL A 286 -7.50 3.18 19.04
C VAL A 286 -8.21 4.14 20.00
N ASP A 287 -9.54 4.08 20.08
CA ASP A 287 -10.31 4.94 21.00
C ASP A 287 -9.93 4.69 22.47
N VAL A 288 -9.72 3.43 22.87
CA VAL A 288 -9.23 3.13 24.23
C VAL A 288 -7.83 3.68 24.45
N ALA A 289 -6.95 3.55 23.45
CA ALA A 289 -5.58 4.07 23.54
C ALA A 289 -5.57 5.60 23.68
N LEU A 290 -6.42 6.30 22.95
CA LEU A 290 -6.57 7.78 23.04
C LEU A 290 -7.23 8.25 24.36
N HIS A 291 -7.73 7.33 25.20
CA HIS A 291 -8.19 7.65 26.54
C HIS A 291 -7.16 7.28 27.63
N ASP A 292 -6.04 6.72 27.25
CA ASP A 292 -4.92 6.48 28.17
C ASP A 292 -4.22 7.81 28.49
N PRO A 293 -4.13 8.22 29.78
CA PRO A 293 -3.55 9.51 30.15
C PRO A 293 -2.09 9.66 29.71
N GLU A 294 -1.31 8.60 29.70
CA GLU A 294 0.10 8.64 29.28
C GLU A 294 0.23 8.81 27.77
N VAL A 295 -0.61 8.13 26.98
CA VAL A 295 -0.70 8.32 25.53
C VAL A 295 -1.06 9.76 25.21
N MET A 296 -2.10 10.29 25.85
CA MET A 296 -2.55 11.66 25.62
C MET A 296 -1.49 12.69 26.01
N ARG A 297 -0.81 12.49 27.14
CA ARG A 297 0.30 13.37 27.56
C ARG A 297 1.39 13.38 26.49
N ARG A 298 1.78 12.22 25.96
CA ARG A 298 2.79 12.10 24.90
C ARG A 298 2.35 12.78 23.59
N ILE A 299 1.11 12.59 23.21
CA ILE A 299 0.54 13.22 22.01
C ILE A 299 0.56 14.75 22.16
N PHE A 300 0.16 15.29 23.31
CA PHE A 300 0.20 16.74 23.53
C PHE A 300 1.63 17.31 23.52
N GLU A 301 2.60 16.62 24.10
CA GLU A 301 4.02 17.00 24.01
C GLU A 301 4.49 17.09 22.55
N GLN A 302 4.07 16.14 21.72
CA GLN A 302 4.42 16.10 20.28
C GLN A 302 3.69 17.19 19.48
N ILE A 303 2.44 17.52 19.82
CA ILE A 303 1.68 18.62 19.24
C ILE A 303 2.39 19.97 19.50
N GLU A 304 2.93 20.18 20.70
CA GLU A 304 3.70 21.40 20.99
C GLU A 304 4.98 21.48 20.14
N MET A 305 5.67 20.35 19.92
CA MET A 305 6.84 20.30 19.05
C MET A 305 6.49 20.60 17.58
N ASP A 306 5.37 20.06 17.08
CA ASP A 306 4.84 20.34 15.74
C ASP A 306 4.52 21.83 15.58
N ARG A 307 3.86 22.42 16.58
CA ARG A 307 3.48 23.84 16.56
C ARG A 307 4.67 24.80 16.57
N GLU A 308 5.82 24.37 17.10
CA GLU A 308 7.04 25.18 17.15
C GLU A 308 7.89 25.08 15.87
N ASP A 309 7.67 24.05 15.03
CA ASP A 309 8.45 23.78 13.82
C ASP A 309 7.61 23.96 12.55
N GLU A 310 7.59 25.17 12.01
CA GLU A 310 6.86 25.52 10.78
C GLU A 310 7.44 24.91 9.49
N THR A 311 8.51 24.12 9.58
CA THR A 311 9.17 23.55 8.41
C THR A 311 8.64 22.19 8.01
N THR A 312 7.80 21.57 8.85
CA THR A 312 7.30 20.21 8.64
C THR A 312 6.16 19.88 9.61
N GLU A 313 5.31 18.92 9.25
CA GLU A 313 4.39 18.28 10.18
C GLU A 313 5.04 17.10 10.88
N TYR A 314 4.71 16.89 12.16
CA TYR A 314 5.14 15.77 12.96
C TYR A 314 4.09 14.67 12.95
N GLY A 315 4.55 13.44 13.15
CA GLY A 315 3.67 12.28 13.22
C GLY A 315 4.31 11.10 13.91
N GLY A 316 3.54 10.05 14.10
CA GLY A 316 3.98 8.90 14.83
C GLY A 316 3.08 7.68 14.68
N LEU A 317 3.38 6.69 15.49
CA LEU A 317 2.67 5.42 15.55
C LEU A 317 2.12 5.19 16.95
N LEU A 318 0.92 4.64 17.01
CA LEU A 318 0.30 4.15 18.23
C LEU A 318 0.49 2.65 18.32
N PHE A 319 1.25 2.19 19.30
CA PHE A 319 1.59 0.79 19.52
C PHE A 319 0.94 0.21 20.76
N VAL A 320 1.05 -1.12 20.86
CA VAL A 320 0.90 -1.87 22.10
C VAL A 320 2.26 -2.47 22.47
N ASP A 321 2.76 -2.17 23.66
CA ASP A 321 4.00 -2.77 24.18
C ASP A 321 3.80 -4.24 24.60
N ASP A 322 4.89 -4.92 24.97
CA ASP A 322 4.84 -6.34 25.38
C ASP A 322 4.03 -6.59 26.66
N SER A 323 3.77 -5.55 27.44
CA SER A 323 2.91 -5.60 28.64
C SER A 323 1.43 -5.28 28.35
N GLY A 324 1.10 -4.96 27.10
CA GLY A 324 -0.26 -4.62 26.68
C GLY A 324 -0.65 -3.15 26.88
N ARG A 325 0.31 -2.28 27.23
CA ARG A 325 0.08 -0.83 27.39
C ARG A 325 0.21 -0.12 26.05
N PHE A 326 -0.55 0.95 25.88
CA PHE A 326 -0.46 1.79 24.71
C PHE A 326 0.74 2.76 24.79
N VAL A 327 1.37 2.98 23.64
CA VAL A 327 2.53 3.86 23.49
C VAL A 327 2.36 4.71 22.24
N ALA A 328 2.41 6.04 22.37
CA ALA A 328 2.51 6.97 21.26
C ALA A 328 3.98 7.27 20.98
N GLN A 329 4.51 6.73 19.90
CA GLN A 329 5.90 6.90 19.47
C GLN A 329 5.98 7.88 18.30
N MET A 330 6.70 8.98 18.50
CA MET A 330 6.97 9.96 17.45
C MET A 330 8.10 9.46 16.53
N TYR A 331 7.96 9.78 15.24
CA TYR A 331 9.00 9.60 14.23
C TYR A 331 9.38 10.97 13.66
N PRO A 332 10.46 11.59 14.15
CA PRO A 332 10.86 12.91 13.73
C PRO A 332 11.11 12.97 12.22
N PRO A 333 10.58 13.98 11.52
CA PRO A 333 10.78 14.10 10.09
C PRO A 333 12.27 14.32 9.77
N ARG A 334 12.79 13.53 8.83
CA ARG A 334 14.17 13.68 8.36
C ARG A 334 14.31 14.95 7.51
N PRO A 335 15.48 15.60 7.42
CA PRO A 335 15.68 16.82 6.66
C PRO A 335 15.15 16.76 5.21
N GLN A 336 15.34 15.62 4.54
CA GLN A 336 14.86 15.43 3.17
C GLN A 336 13.34 15.27 3.06
N HIS A 337 12.62 15.05 4.15
CA HIS A 337 11.16 14.85 4.20
C HIS A 337 10.40 16.12 4.63
N ARG A 338 11.12 17.19 4.99
CA ARG A 338 10.49 18.45 5.35
C ARG A 338 9.89 19.13 4.13
N ARG A 339 8.58 19.40 4.15
CA ARG A 339 7.80 19.93 3.02
C ARG A 339 6.93 21.13 3.38
N GLY A 340 7.19 21.76 4.52
CA GLY A 340 6.37 22.83 5.07
C GLY A 340 5.34 22.32 6.07
N ASP A 341 4.62 23.25 6.66
CA ASP A 341 3.69 23.05 7.78
C ASP A 341 2.28 22.58 7.34
N ASP A 342 2.15 22.11 6.12
CA ASP A 342 0.89 21.60 5.53
C ASP A 342 1.02 20.24 4.88
N THR A 343 2.21 19.60 4.99
CA THR A 343 2.50 18.33 4.33
C THR A 343 3.28 17.38 5.22
N PHE A 344 2.62 16.33 5.69
CA PHE A 344 3.27 15.23 6.40
C PHE A 344 3.90 14.24 5.41
N VAL A 345 5.17 13.88 5.66
CA VAL A 345 5.87 12.82 4.93
C VAL A 345 6.40 11.80 5.92
N ALA A 346 5.76 10.62 5.96
CA ALA A 346 6.22 9.52 6.80
C ALA A 346 7.64 9.09 6.43
N SER A 347 8.50 8.91 7.43
CA SER A 347 9.84 8.36 7.22
C SER A 347 9.75 6.86 6.88
N SER A 348 10.76 6.33 6.18
CA SER A 348 10.85 4.90 5.88
C SER A 348 10.77 4.05 7.15
N ASP A 349 11.43 4.50 8.22
CA ASP A 349 11.42 3.81 9.52
C ASP A 349 10.01 3.76 10.12
N MET A 350 9.23 4.85 10.00
CA MET A 350 7.85 4.88 10.44
C MET A 350 6.99 3.89 9.65
N VAL A 351 7.14 3.87 8.32
CA VAL A 351 6.40 2.95 7.43
C VAL A 351 6.75 1.50 7.76
N GLU A 352 8.03 1.16 7.94
CA GLU A 352 8.47 -0.19 8.28
C GLU A 352 7.93 -0.65 9.64
N GLN A 353 7.90 0.23 10.63
CA GLN A 353 7.41 -0.09 11.97
C GLN A 353 5.87 -0.13 12.06
N SER A 354 5.17 0.48 11.11
CA SER A 354 3.70 0.59 11.13
C SER A 354 2.97 -0.76 11.06
N VAL A 355 3.64 -1.81 10.62
CA VAL A 355 3.08 -3.18 10.54
C VAL A 355 2.54 -3.70 11.89
N ARG A 356 3.10 -3.25 13.01
CA ARG A 356 2.68 -3.61 14.38
C ARG A 356 1.94 -2.47 15.10
N ALA A 357 1.64 -1.39 14.40
CA ALA A 357 0.92 -0.27 14.97
C ALA A 357 -0.59 -0.47 14.93
N LEU A 358 -1.28 0.04 15.94
CA LEU A 358 -2.74 0.18 15.93
C LEU A 358 -3.20 1.26 14.96
N ALA A 359 -2.43 2.35 14.88
CA ALA A 359 -2.70 3.49 14.01
C ALA A 359 -1.43 4.28 13.72
N MET A 360 -1.45 4.98 12.59
CA MET A 360 -0.56 6.10 12.29
C MET A 360 -1.30 7.40 12.57
N TYR A 361 -0.57 8.43 13.02
CA TYR A 361 -1.10 9.76 13.23
C TYR A 361 -0.11 10.82 12.78
N HIS A 362 -0.61 12.00 12.43
CA HIS A 362 0.18 13.21 12.24
C HIS A 362 -0.63 14.42 12.71
N PHE A 363 0.04 15.56 12.86
CA PHE A 363 -0.55 16.76 13.40
C PHE A 363 -0.65 17.86 12.34
N HIS A 364 -1.63 18.73 12.54
CA HIS A 364 -1.82 19.98 11.81
C HIS A 364 -1.87 21.14 12.82
N ALA A 365 -0.88 21.21 13.72
CA ALA A 365 -0.87 22.12 14.85
C ALA A 365 -0.22 23.47 14.51
N MET A 366 -0.80 24.18 13.55
CA MET A 366 -0.31 25.49 13.12
C MET A 366 -0.53 26.57 14.20
N ARG A 367 0.51 27.34 14.49
CA ARG A 367 0.52 28.42 15.50
C ARG A 367 -0.60 29.45 15.29
N GLU A 368 -0.86 29.86 14.05
CA GLU A 368 -1.88 30.87 13.75
C GLU A 368 -3.33 30.35 13.81
N ARG A 369 -3.56 29.07 13.59
CA ARG A 369 -4.90 28.47 13.62
C ARG A 369 -5.36 28.12 15.02
N ASN A 370 -4.45 27.78 15.91
CA ASN A 370 -4.76 27.39 17.29
C ASN A 370 -5.04 28.61 18.18
N SER A 371 -4.53 29.81 17.83
CA SER A 371 -4.83 31.06 18.56
C SER A 371 -6.27 31.56 18.40
N ARG A 372 -7.07 30.95 17.50
CA ARG A 372 -8.49 31.30 17.31
C ARG A 372 -9.45 30.44 18.14
N PHE A 373 -8.96 29.42 18.83
CA PHE A 373 -9.74 28.49 19.66
C PHE A 373 -9.29 28.50 21.14
N ALA A 374 -8.38 29.41 21.53
CA ALA A 374 -7.95 29.63 22.91
C ALA A 374 -8.80 30.73 23.58
#